data_6e6de7fa33c1815a09950f0d12bd33c7
#
_entry.id   6e6de7fa33c1815a09950f0d12bd33c7
#
_cell.length_a   1.000
_cell.length_b   1.000
_cell.length_c   1.000
_cell.angle_alpha   90.00
_cell.angle_beta   90.00
_cell.angle_gamma   90.00
#
_symmetry.space_group_name_H-M   'P 1'
#
loop_
_entity.id
_entity.type
_entity.pdbx_description
1 polymer ?
#
loop_
_entity_poly.entity_id
_entity_poly.type
_entity_poly.pdbx_seq_one_letter_code
_entity_poly.pdbx_strand_id
1 'polypeptide(L)'
;MTSAKLEKKKLITALKNDKCSLEEASDHLKADPEVALESIKSRKNYKQYAGEFKYFDESLKNDPDFILKAIRFNQRILKYTSQSINSNREMLLASLNSKWVHRETILQYLDFDLRSDKEFVIAAFKKHSSAIEYASFSLRSDKEVAIHIVKDGFYLQELDFSLRSDKEIVLPSVLKQGSSLGYADFSLRSDKEVIKAAVTGQGYAITEADYHLWDDDEIKLASGPQNTEINREIKSIIEYCPEYEDFDLRSNKKFLLTKIKEGKSFYYQYASFALRSDKEVALAAVKADDSFSLDSASFALRSDKEVVLASLKKNSFSFFGASFALRSDKEVVLAAVKLSGNGLCSASFLLCSDKKLVITALKHAASGSCVVDIIENISHSLKEDKDIVLEAFNQAENSNRAWGEPHRKYELIDILYSCKNKEVLDIIDNIKKNSSPGEDRYNNVV
;
A
#
# COMPACT_ATOMS: atom_id res chain seq x y z
N MET A 1 8.73 -28.38 -43.53
CA MET A 1 8.21 -27.44 -42.55
C MET A 1 7.58 -26.27 -43.27
N THR A 2 6.34 -25.91 -42.99
CA THR A 2 5.73 -24.70 -43.59
C THR A 2 6.46 -23.43 -43.13
N SER A 3 6.52 -22.39 -43.96
CA SER A 3 7.18 -21.10 -43.66
C SER A 3 6.77 -20.58 -42.29
N ALA A 4 5.47 -20.65 -41.95
CA ALA A 4 4.93 -20.19 -40.66
C ALA A 4 5.48 -20.99 -39.44
N LYS A 5 5.69 -22.30 -39.56
CA LYS A 5 6.32 -23.09 -38.47
C LYS A 5 7.78 -22.72 -38.23
N LEU A 6 8.49 -22.34 -39.28
CA LEU A 6 9.88 -21.91 -39.18
C LEU A 6 9.96 -20.50 -38.51
N GLU A 7 9.08 -19.58 -38.89
CA GLU A 7 8.95 -18.26 -38.31
C GLU A 7 8.66 -18.32 -36.81
N LYS A 8 7.63 -19.09 -36.41
CA LYS A 8 7.29 -19.35 -35.00
C LYS A 8 8.50 -19.86 -34.20
N LYS A 9 9.21 -20.87 -34.73
CA LYS A 9 10.37 -21.48 -34.06
C LYS A 9 11.52 -20.45 -33.87
N LYS A 10 11.78 -19.62 -34.89
CA LYS A 10 12.77 -18.56 -34.81
C LYS A 10 12.42 -17.51 -33.73
N LEU A 11 11.16 -17.06 -33.71
CA LEU A 11 10.66 -16.10 -32.73
C LEU A 11 10.76 -16.65 -31.31
N ILE A 12 10.29 -17.88 -31.06
CA ILE A 12 10.41 -18.53 -29.74
C ILE A 12 11.88 -18.61 -29.29
N THR A 13 12.80 -18.94 -30.22
CA THR A 13 14.22 -19.02 -29.89
C THR A 13 14.78 -17.63 -29.56
N ALA A 14 14.37 -16.58 -30.27
CA ALA A 14 14.80 -15.21 -30.03
C ALA A 14 14.24 -14.69 -28.69
N LEU A 15 12.96 -14.93 -28.36
CA LEU A 15 12.33 -14.61 -27.09
C LEU A 15 13.04 -15.29 -25.91
N LYS A 16 13.35 -16.59 -26.01
CA LYS A 16 14.11 -17.33 -24.97
C LYS A 16 15.49 -16.75 -24.68
N ASN A 17 16.08 -16.10 -25.66
CA ASN A 17 17.42 -15.50 -25.56
C ASN A 17 17.37 -13.98 -25.31
N ASP A 18 16.20 -13.40 -25.02
CA ASP A 18 15.98 -11.96 -24.81
C ASP A 18 16.49 -11.10 -25.98
N LYS A 19 16.36 -11.58 -27.22
CA LYS A 19 16.87 -10.90 -28.43
C LYS A 19 15.81 -10.10 -29.19
N CYS A 20 14.55 -10.24 -28.85
CA CYS A 20 13.44 -9.54 -29.48
C CYS A 20 12.25 -9.37 -28.51
N SER A 21 11.34 -8.45 -28.86
CA SER A 21 10.03 -8.23 -28.24
C SER A 21 8.92 -8.79 -29.15
N LEU A 22 7.74 -9.03 -28.59
CA LEU A 22 6.53 -9.35 -29.35
C LEU A 22 5.96 -8.15 -30.11
N GLU A 23 6.39 -6.95 -29.82
CA GLU A 23 5.89 -5.72 -30.46
C GLU A 23 5.93 -5.79 -31.97
N GLU A 24 7.05 -6.27 -32.54
CA GLU A 24 7.29 -6.40 -33.98
C GLU A 24 6.77 -7.70 -34.59
N ALA A 25 6.20 -8.59 -33.76
CA ALA A 25 5.69 -9.86 -34.26
C ALA A 25 4.38 -9.66 -35.07
N SER A 26 4.17 -10.52 -36.05
CA SER A 26 2.92 -10.53 -36.82
C SER A 26 1.71 -10.93 -35.95
N ASP A 27 0.51 -10.44 -36.31
CA ASP A 27 -0.69 -10.62 -35.49
C ASP A 27 -1.02 -12.09 -35.21
N HIS A 28 -0.80 -12.99 -36.18
CA HIS A 28 -1.03 -14.42 -35.98
C HIS A 28 -0.06 -15.03 -34.94
N LEU A 29 1.13 -14.47 -34.74
CA LEU A 29 2.08 -14.88 -33.70
C LEU A 29 1.77 -14.25 -32.35
N LYS A 30 1.21 -13.04 -32.32
CA LYS A 30 0.68 -12.40 -31.11
C LYS A 30 -0.54 -13.14 -30.54
N ALA A 31 -1.30 -13.84 -31.42
CA ALA A 31 -2.43 -14.69 -31.06
C ALA A 31 -2.02 -16.14 -30.72
N ASP A 32 -0.75 -16.53 -30.90
CA ASP A 32 -0.30 -17.91 -30.64
C ASP A 32 0.03 -18.10 -29.14
N PRO A 33 -0.71 -18.96 -28.41
CA PRO A 33 -0.53 -19.12 -26.97
C PRO A 33 0.84 -19.68 -26.57
N GLU A 34 1.54 -20.45 -27.42
CA GLU A 34 2.88 -20.96 -27.12
C GLU A 34 3.92 -19.82 -27.20
N VAL A 35 3.83 -18.98 -28.23
CA VAL A 35 4.69 -17.80 -28.40
C VAL A 35 4.48 -16.85 -27.23
N ALA A 36 3.23 -16.58 -26.89
CA ALA A 36 2.84 -15.72 -25.79
C ALA A 36 3.37 -16.22 -24.42
N LEU A 37 3.24 -17.52 -24.13
CA LEU A 37 3.77 -18.09 -22.89
C LEU A 37 5.30 -18.05 -22.84
N GLU A 38 5.99 -18.26 -23.95
CA GLU A 38 7.46 -18.19 -23.97
C GLU A 38 7.97 -16.78 -23.75
N SER A 39 7.26 -15.75 -24.23
CA SER A 39 7.62 -14.36 -23.96
C SER A 39 7.52 -14.00 -22.47
N ILE A 40 6.56 -14.60 -21.72
CA ILE A 40 6.40 -14.38 -20.28
C ILE A 40 7.46 -15.16 -19.45
N LYS A 41 7.94 -16.30 -19.93
CA LYS A 41 8.89 -17.18 -19.23
C LYS A 41 10.32 -16.69 -19.22
N SER A 42 10.69 -15.76 -20.10
CA SER A 42 12.04 -15.25 -20.23
C SER A 42 12.55 -14.63 -18.92
N ARG A 43 13.83 -14.88 -18.55
CA ARG A 43 14.31 -14.82 -17.16
C ARG A 43 14.97 -13.51 -16.72
N LYS A 44 15.28 -12.57 -17.63
CA LYS A 44 16.23 -11.50 -17.29
C LYS A 44 15.65 -10.29 -16.58
N ASN A 45 14.34 -10.02 -16.69
CA ASN A 45 13.76 -8.85 -16.03
C ASN A 45 12.27 -9.02 -15.71
N TYR A 46 11.94 -9.53 -14.52
CA TYR A 46 10.55 -9.68 -14.06
C TYR A 46 9.72 -8.39 -14.14
N LYS A 47 10.36 -7.22 -14.06
CA LYS A 47 9.66 -5.93 -14.15
C LYS A 47 9.26 -5.55 -15.59
N GLN A 48 10.02 -5.97 -16.60
CA GLN A 48 9.86 -5.56 -17.99
C GLN A 48 8.85 -6.43 -18.76
N TYR A 49 8.70 -7.71 -18.40
CA TYR A 49 7.95 -8.70 -19.18
C TYR A 49 6.42 -8.67 -19.03
N ALA A 50 5.87 -8.01 -18.00
CA ALA A 50 4.44 -7.72 -18.00
C ALA A 50 4.06 -6.78 -19.15
N GLY A 51 5.00 -5.93 -19.61
CA GLY A 51 4.83 -5.07 -20.77
C GLY A 51 4.63 -5.80 -22.10
N GLU A 52 5.20 -7.00 -22.26
CA GLU A 52 4.97 -7.83 -23.46
C GLU A 52 3.50 -8.27 -23.59
N PHE A 53 2.80 -8.45 -22.45
CA PHE A 53 1.38 -8.84 -22.44
C PHE A 53 0.48 -7.84 -23.16
N LYS A 54 0.84 -6.56 -23.18
CA LYS A 54 0.08 -5.53 -23.93
C LYS A 54 0.00 -5.82 -25.43
N TYR A 55 1.01 -6.50 -25.98
CA TYR A 55 1.06 -6.88 -27.41
C TYR A 55 0.32 -8.16 -27.76
N PHE A 56 -0.21 -8.89 -26.77
CA PHE A 56 -0.97 -10.11 -27.03
C PHE A 56 -2.31 -9.78 -27.70
N ASP A 57 -2.77 -10.71 -28.54
CA ASP A 57 -4.10 -10.62 -29.11
C ASP A 57 -5.18 -10.64 -27.99
N GLU A 58 -6.27 -9.91 -28.23
CA GLU A 58 -7.37 -9.81 -27.25
C GLU A 58 -8.01 -11.16 -26.96
N SER A 59 -7.98 -12.12 -27.88
CA SER A 59 -8.46 -13.49 -27.64
C SER A 59 -7.69 -14.17 -26.50
N LEU A 60 -6.38 -13.97 -26.42
CA LEU A 60 -5.55 -14.52 -25.33
C LEU A 60 -5.71 -13.75 -24.02
N LYS A 61 -5.84 -12.42 -24.08
CA LYS A 61 -6.04 -11.58 -22.90
C LYS A 61 -7.37 -11.86 -22.18
N ASN A 62 -8.36 -12.41 -22.92
CA ASN A 62 -9.69 -12.72 -22.41
C ASN A 62 -9.94 -14.23 -22.27
N ASP A 63 -8.94 -15.08 -22.51
CA ASP A 63 -9.03 -16.53 -22.35
C ASP A 63 -8.63 -16.94 -20.90
N PRO A 64 -9.58 -17.38 -20.05
CA PRO A 64 -9.29 -17.79 -18.68
C PRO A 64 -8.28 -18.93 -18.58
N ASP A 65 -8.30 -19.88 -19.50
CA ASP A 65 -7.39 -21.04 -19.50
C ASP A 65 -5.96 -20.63 -19.86
N PHE A 66 -5.81 -19.69 -20.78
CA PHE A 66 -4.51 -19.11 -21.11
C PHE A 66 -3.99 -18.27 -19.93
N ILE A 67 -4.82 -17.39 -19.39
CA ILE A 67 -4.45 -16.51 -18.26
C ILE A 67 -4.06 -17.34 -17.04
N LEU A 68 -4.79 -18.43 -16.72
CA LEU A 68 -4.45 -19.32 -15.61
C LEU A 68 -3.04 -19.93 -15.77
N LYS A 69 -2.63 -20.23 -17.00
CA LYS A 69 -1.26 -20.69 -17.30
C LYS A 69 -0.24 -19.56 -17.17
N ALA A 70 -0.57 -18.38 -17.67
CA ALA A 70 0.32 -17.22 -17.73
C ALA A 70 0.61 -16.61 -16.35
N ILE A 71 -0.40 -16.51 -15.46
CA ILE A 71 -0.27 -16.01 -14.07
C ILE A 71 0.81 -16.78 -13.30
N ARG A 72 0.97 -18.08 -13.57
CA ARG A 72 2.00 -18.92 -12.93
C ARG A 72 3.42 -18.43 -13.17
N PHE A 73 3.66 -17.69 -14.25
CA PHE A 73 4.95 -17.14 -14.60
C PHE A 73 5.08 -15.66 -14.21
N ASN A 74 4.00 -14.89 -14.32
CA ASN A 74 4.01 -13.49 -13.94
C ASN A 74 2.60 -13.00 -13.59
N GLN A 75 2.35 -12.70 -12.32
CA GLN A 75 1.04 -12.21 -11.85
C GLN A 75 0.73 -10.78 -12.29
N ARG A 76 1.73 -9.98 -12.67
CA ARG A 76 1.56 -8.60 -13.14
C ARG A 76 0.76 -8.50 -14.43
N ILE A 77 0.63 -9.60 -15.18
CA ILE A 77 -0.22 -9.64 -16.38
C ILE A 77 -1.67 -9.27 -16.08
N LEU A 78 -2.14 -9.49 -14.83
CA LEU A 78 -3.47 -9.11 -14.39
C LEU A 78 -3.73 -7.60 -14.47
N LYS A 79 -2.70 -6.77 -14.52
CA LYS A 79 -2.86 -5.32 -14.79
C LYS A 79 -3.46 -5.05 -16.18
N TYR A 80 -3.24 -5.96 -17.13
CA TYR A 80 -3.59 -5.81 -18.56
C TYR A 80 -4.73 -6.71 -18.99
N THR A 81 -5.31 -7.48 -18.08
CA THR A 81 -6.46 -8.34 -18.37
C THR A 81 -7.77 -7.59 -18.17
N SER A 82 -8.84 -8.10 -18.78
CA SER A 82 -10.17 -7.50 -18.66
C SER A 82 -10.76 -7.70 -17.26
N GLN A 83 -11.75 -6.87 -16.92
CA GLN A 83 -12.51 -7.03 -15.68
C GLN A 83 -13.10 -8.43 -15.53
N SER A 84 -13.59 -9.04 -16.62
CA SER A 84 -14.13 -10.41 -16.59
C SER A 84 -13.11 -11.46 -16.12
N ILE A 85 -11.82 -11.25 -16.38
CA ILE A 85 -10.73 -12.08 -15.87
C ILE A 85 -10.45 -11.73 -14.39
N ASN A 86 -10.34 -10.45 -14.07
CA ASN A 86 -9.99 -9.97 -12.72
C ASN A 86 -11.12 -10.17 -11.70
N SER A 87 -12.34 -10.50 -12.16
CA SER A 87 -13.49 -10.88 -11.34
C SER A 87 -13.78 -12.39 -11.37
N ASN A 88 -13.00 -13.19 -12.12
CA ASN A 88 -13.23 -14.63 -12.23
C ASN A 88 -12.68 -15.37 -11.00
N ARG A 89 -13.53 -15.47 -9.96
CA ARG A 89 -13.19 -16.04 -8.65
C ARG A 89 -12.64 -17.46 -8.76
N GLU A 90 -13.28 -18.34 -9.53
CA GLU A 90 -12.91 -19.76 -9.63
C GLU A 90 -11.53 -19.94 -10.27
N MET A 91 -11.28 -19.25 -11.39
CA MET A 91 -9.99 -19.27 -12.08
C MET A 91 -8.87 -18.72 -11.16
N LEU A 92 -9.12 -17.61 -10.48
CA LEU A 92 -8.13 -16.97 -9.62
C LEU A 92 -7.83 -17.79 -8.35
N LEU A 93 -8.83 -18.43 -7.74
CA LEU A 93 -8.62 -19.41 -6.66
C LEU A 93 -7.78 -20.62 -7.15
N ALA A 94 -8.05 -21.13 -8.36
CA ALA A 94 -7.24 -22.19 -8.93
C ALA A 94 -5.77 -21.76 -9.12
N SER A 95 -5.53 -20.49 -9.46
CA SER A 95 -4.17 -19.94 -9.60
C SER A 95 -3.39 -19.95 -8.28
N LEU A 96 -4.05 -19.70 -7.14
CA LEU A 96 -3.43 -19.72 -5.80
C LEU A 96 -2.92 -21.12 -5.43
N ASN A 97 -3.49 -22.20 -5.97
CA ASN A 97 -3.05 -23.56 -5.72
C ASN A 97 -1.80 -23.96 -6.51
N SER A 98 -1.27 -23.08 -7.37
CA SER A 98 -0.06 -23.38 -8.13
C SER A 98 1.17 -23.48 -7.23
N LYS A 99 2.16 -24.32 -7.64
CA LYS A 99 3.42 -24.52 -6.88
C LYS A 99 4.41 -23.34 -6.99
N TRP A 100 4.14 -22.39 -7.87
CA TRP A 100 5.06 -21.26 -8.10
C TRP A 100 4.80 -20.16 -7.10
N VAL A 101 5.84 -19.80 -6.36
CA VAL A 101 5.80 -18.72 -5.36
C VAL A 101 6.33 -17.47 -6.02
N HIS A 102 5.46 -16.53 -6.33
CA HIS A 102 5.86 -15.17 -6.70
C HIS A 102 6.09 -14.34 -5.43
N ARG A 103 6.92 -13.29 -5.52
CA ARG A 103 7.16 -12.36 -4.40
C ARG A 103 6.00 -11.40 -4.15
N GLU A 104 5.07 -11.30 -5.09
CA GLU A 104 3.93 -10.37 -5.05
C GLU A 104 2.63 -11.17 -4.92
N THR A 105 1.64 -10.58 -4.27
CA THR A 105 0.29 -11.16 -4.19
C THR A 105 -0.54 -10.76 -5.39
N ILE A 106 -1.38 -11.68 -5.90
CA ILE A 106 -2.32 -11.36 -6.98
C ILE A 106 -3.36 -10.34 -6.53
N LEU A 107 -3.65 -10.25 -5.24
CA LEU A 107 -4.74 -9.46 -4.68
C LEU A 107 -4.62 -7.97 -5.04
N GLN A 108 -3.40 -7.46 -5.21
CA GLN A 108 -3.16 -6.07 -5.61
C GLN A 108 -3.71 -5.72 -7.02
N TYR A 109 -3.94 -6.71 -7.87
CA TYR A 109 -4.42 -6.51 -9.26
C TYR A 109 -5.91 -6.80 -9.43
N LEU A 110 -6.58 -7.27 -8.37
CA LEU A 110 -7.96 -7.73 -8.45
C LEU A 110 -8.95 -6.63 -8.09
N ASP A 111 -10.19 -6.81 -8.55
CA ASP A 111 -11.29 -5.91 -8.24
C ASP A 111 -11.69 -5.94 -6.76
N PHE A 112 -12.42 -4.93 -6.33
CA PHE A 112 -12.85 -4.76 -4.95
C PHE A 112 -13.64 -5.95 -4.41
N ASP A 113 -14.48 -6.58 -5.23
CA ASP A 113 -15.32 -7.71 -4.81
C ASP A 113 -14.45 -8.88 -4.30
N LEU A 114 -13.36 -9.22 -5.00
CA LEU A 114 -12.43 -10.26 -4.57
C LEU A 114 -11.52 -9.82 -3.40
N ARG A 115 -11.21 -8.52 -3.32
CA ARG A 115 -10.51 -7.94 -2.15
C ARG A 115 -11.40 -7.92 -0.91
N SER A 116 -12.71 -8.08 -1.09
CA SER A 116 -13.73 -8.15 -0.04
C SER A 116 -14.27 -9.56 0.19
N ASP A 117 -13.81 -10.54 -0.59
CA ASP A 117 -14.17 -11.96 -0.43
C ASP A 117 -13.29 -12.58 0.67
N LYS A 118 -13.90 -12.92 1.79
CA LYS A 118 -13.21 -13.44 2.97
C LYS A 118 -12.43 -14.72 2.70
N GLU A 119 -13.05 -15.69 2.02
CA GLU A 119 -12.40 -16.98 1.70
C GLU A 119 -11.23 -16.78 0.74
N PHE A 120 -11.42 -15.91 -0.27
CA PHE A 120 -10.39 -15.60 -1.24
C PHE A 120 -9.18 -14.91 -0.58
N VAL A 121 -9.42 -13.90 0.26
CA VAL A 121 -8.37 -13.17 0.98
C VAL A 121 -7.59 -14.09 1.92
N ILE A 122 -8.27 -14.97 2.67
CA ILE A 122 -7.62 -15.97 3.54
C ILE A 122 -6.79 -16.96 2.70
N ALA A 123 -7.29 -17.41 1.55
CA ALA A 123 -6.55 -18.30 0.66
C ALA A 123 -5.32 -17.59 0.06
N ALA A 124 -5.46 -16.34 -0.36
CA ALA A 124 -4.35 -15.53 -0.86
C ALA A 124 -3.29 -15.28 0.22
N PHE A 125 -3.71 -14.95 1.47
CA PHE A 125 -2.83 -14.76 2.61
C PHE A 125 -2.00 -16.01 2.93
N LYS A 126 -2.62 -17.19 2.92
CA LYS A 126 -1.89 -18.48 3.12
C LYS A 126 -0.79 -18.72 2.08
N LYS A 127 -0.86 -18.07 0.93
CA LYS A 127 0.18 -18.15 -0.13
C LYS A 127 1.20 -17.02 -0.01
N HIS A 128 0.71 -15.83 0.25
CA HIS A 128 1.50 -14.62 0.42
C HIS A 128 0.91 -13.80 1.56
N SER A 129 1.62 -13.72 2.65
CA SER A 129 1.18 -13.01 3.85
C SER A 129 0.94 -11.51 3.62
N SER A 130 1.62 -10.88 2.65
CA SER A 130 1.35 -9.50 2.25
C SER A 130 0.00 -9.30 1.55
N ALA A 131 -0.76 -10.35 1.25
CA ALA A 131 -2.08 -10.21 0.63
C ALA A 131 -3.05 -9.36 1.47
N ILE A 132 -2.88 -9.35 2.79
CA ILE A 132 -3.74 -8.57 3.70
C ILE A 132 -3.64 -7.05 3.46
N GLU A 133 -2.50 -6.54 3.02
CA GLU A 133 -2.30 -5.13 2.70
C GLU A 133 -3.29 -4.63 1.63
N TYR A 134 -3.71 -5.54 0.74
CA TYR A 134 -4.62 -5.26 -0.39
C TYR A 134 -6.07 -5.68 -0.11
N ALA A 135 -6.36 -6.30 1.02
CA ALA A 135 -7.71 -6.63 1.41
C ALA A 135 -8.54 -5.37 1.71
N SER A 136 -9.86 -5.46 1.55
CA SER A 136 -10.75 -4.35 1.90
C SER A 136 -10.64 -4.00 3.39
N PHE A 137 -10.93 -2.76 3.73
CA PHE A 137 -10.93 -2.30 5.12
C PHE A 137 -11.89 -3.10 6.01
N SER A 138 -13.02 -3.54 5.46
CA SER A 138 -13.98 -4.40 6.18
C SER A 138 -13.35 -5.72 6.61
N LEU A 139 -12.55 -6.37 5.75
CA LEU A 139 -11.85 -7.62 6.11
C LEU A 139 -10.67 -7.39 7.05
N ARG A 140 -10.00 -6.26 6.93
CA ARG A 140 -8.92 -5.86 7.87
C ARG A 140 -9.46 -5.48 9.25
N SER A 141 -10.80 -5.32 9.38
CA SER A 141 -11.52 -5.13 10.64
C SER A 141 -12.30 -6.39 11.07
N ASP A 142 -12.21 -7.49 10.32
CA ASP A 142 -12.90 -8.75 10.63
C ASP A 142 -12.06 -9.61 11.57
N LYS A 143 -12.60 -9.92 12.76
CA LYS A 143 -11.90 -10.68 13.81
C LYS A 143 -11.50 -12.09 13.35
N GLU A 144 -12.34 -12.77 12.56
CA GLU A 144 -12.04 -14.12 12.07
C GLU A 144 -10.86 -14.10 11.07
N VAL A 145 -10.83 -13.09 10.17
CA VAL A 145 -9.68 -12.86 9.28
C VAL A 145 -8.43 -12.57 10.10
N ALA A 146 -8.53 -11.70 11.12
CA ALA A 146 -7.43 -11.34 11.99
C ALA A 146 -6.82 -12.56 12.70
N ILE A 147 -7.65 -13.47 13.23
CA ILE A 147 -7.17 -14.71 13.87
C ILE A 147 -6.33 -15.57 12.92
N HIS A 148 -6.67 -15.60 11.62
CA HIS A 148 -5.85 -16.32 10.65
C HIS A 148 -4.50 -15.64 10.39
N ILE A 149 -4.48 -14.31 10.39
CA ILE A 149 -3.31 -13.49 10.05
C ILE A 149 -2.28 -13.49 11.19
N VAL A 150 -2.72 -13.28 12.43
CA VAL A 150 -1.82 -13.15 13.59
C VAL A 150 -1.12 -14.44 13.99
N LYS A 151 -1.57 -15.60 13.51
CA LYS A 151 -0.91 -16.90 13.75
C LYS A 151 0.55 -16.93 13.28
N ASP A 152 0.90 -16.14 12.26
CA ASP A 152 2.26 -16.03 11.76
C ASP A 152 3.09 -14.95 12.49
N GLY A 153 2.45 -14.15 13.37
CA GLY A 153 3.08 -13.12 14.21
C GLY A 153 3.35 -11.79 13.51
N PHE A 154 3.22 -11.73 12.19
CA PHE A 154 3.42 -10.54 11.39
C PHE A 154 2.07 -9.90 11.03
N TYR A 155 2.12 -8.68 10.48
CA TYR A 155 0.96 -7.99 9.88
C TYR A 155 -0.10 -7.47 10.86
N LEU A 156 0.18 -7.41 12.18
CA LEU A 156 -0.70 -6.74 13.13
C LEU A 156 -0.96 -5.28 12.72
N GLN A 157 0.04 -4.60 12.15
CA GLN A 157 -0.06 -3.23 11.65
C GLN A 157 -1.08 -3.08 10.51
N GLU A 158 -1.42 -4.17 9.81
CA GLU A 158 -2.37 -4.13 8.70
C GLU A 158 -3.83 -4.24 9.15
N LEU A 159 -4.05 -4.57 10.42
CA LEU A 159 -5.39 -4.69 10.99
C LEU A 159 -5.93 -3.34 11.48
N ASP A 160 -7.24 -3.23 11.57
CA ASP A 160 -7.90 -2.05 12.14
C ASP A 160 -7.52 -1.84 13.61
N PHE A 161 -7.62 -0.61 14.09
CA PHE A 161 -7.30 -0.24 15.45
C PHE A 161 -8.13 -0.98 16.49
N SER A 162 -9.39 -1.30 16.19
CA SER A 162 -10.25 -2.08 17.08
C SER A 162 -9.68 -3.47 17.36
N LEU A 163 -9.11 -4.13 16.35
CA LEU A 163 -8.46 -5.45 16.49
C LEU A 163 -7.08 -5.36 17.15
N ARG A 164 -6.39 -4.26 16.93
CA ARG A 164 -5.08 -3.97 17.56
C ARG A 164 -5.23 -3.57 19.04
N SER A 165 -6.47 -3.33 19.47
CA SER A 165 -6.86 -3.12 20.89
C SER A 165 -7.46 -4.40 21.52
N ASP A 166 -7.62 -5.47 20.74
CA ASP A 166 -8.18 -6.74 21.20
C ASP A 166 -7.05 -7.68 21.67
N LYS A 167 -7.05 -8.01 22.97
CA LYS A 167 -6.02 -8.88 23.57
C LYS A 167 -5.98 -10.28 22.94
N GLU A 168 -7.14 -10.83 22.51
CA GLU A 168 -7.19 -12.13 21.83
C GLU A 168 -6.47 -12.13 20.47
N ILE A 169 -6.36 -10.97 19.83
CA ILE A 169 -5.64 -10.80 18.57
C ILE A 169 -4.17 -10.46 18.82
N VAL A 170 -3.91 -9.57 19.80
CA VAL A 170 -2.55 -9.06 20.02
C VAL A 170 -1.67 -10.09 20.71
N LEU A 171 -2.18 -10.83 21.69
CA LEU A 171 -1.38 -11.78 22.48
C LEU A 171 -0.73 -12.88 21.61
N PRO A 172 -1.45 -13.58 20.70
CA PRO A 172 -0.83 -14.54 19.78
C PRO A 172 0.22 -13.91 18.87
N SER A 173 0.00 -12.67 18.44
CA SER A 173 0.95 -11.94 17.57
C SER A 173 2.26 -11.67 18.31
N VAL A 174 2.21 -11.11 19.52
CA VAL A 174 3.42 -10.77 20.30
C VAL A 174 4.16 -12.01 20.80
N LEU A 175 3.48 -13.12 21.10
CA LEU A 175 4.11 -14.40 21.41
C LEU A 175 4.96 -14.92 20.27
N LYS A 176 4.54 -14.68 19.05
CA LYS A 176 5.26 -15.11 17.85
C LYS A 176 6.35 -14.13 17.45
N GLN A 177 6.03 -12.83 17.51
CA GLN A 177 6.88 -11.72 17.12
C GLN A 177 6.74 -10.59 18.15
N GLY A 178 7.65 -10.53 19.14
CA GLY A 178 7.59 -9.54 20.22
C GLY A 178 7.51 -8.09 19.76
N SER A 179 8.21 -7.74 18.66
CA SER A 179 8.16 -6.39 18.05
C SER A 179 6.77 -5.98 17.55
N SER A 180 5.84 -6.93 17.38
CA SER A 180 4.44 -6.60 17.08
C SER A 180 3.75 -5.80 18.19
N LEU A 181 4.32 -5.78 19.41
CA LEU A 181 3.84 -4.95 20.51
C LEU A 181 3.75 -3.45 20.11
N GLY A 182 4.68 -2.94 19.31
CA GLY A 182 4.67 -1.56 18.84
C GLY A 182 3.44 -1.20 18.01
N TYR A 183 2.76 -2.18 17.43
CA TYR A 183 1.54 -1.97 16.65
C TYR A 183 0.26 -2.15 17.46
N ALA A 184 0.34 -2.58 18.73
CA ALA A 184 -0.80 -2.69 19.62
C ALA A 184 -1.25 -1.31 20.16
N ASP A 185 -2.49 -1.24 20.63
CA ASP A 185 -2.99 -0.06 21.34
C ASP A 185 -2.20 0.20 22.63
N PHE A 186 -2.16 1.45 23.07
CA PHE A 186 -1.45 1.85 24.29
C PHE A 186 -1.93 1.10 25.52
N SER A 187 -3.23 0.75 25.60
CA SER A 187 -3.77 -0.04 26.69
C SER A 187 -3.12 -1.43 26.81
N LEU A 188 -2.85 -2.09 25.69
CA LEU A 188 -2.18 -3.39 25.65
C LEU A 188 -0.65 -3.28 25.77
N ARG A 189 -0.08 -2.15 25.35
CA ARG A 189 1.33 -1.81 25.57
C ARG A 189 1.61 -1.40 27.02
N SER A 190 0.55 -1.29 27.84
CA SER A 190 0.58 -1.12 29.31
C SER A 190 0.08 -2.39 30.05
N ASP A 191 -0.31 -3.44 29.33
CA ASP A 191 -0.77 -4.69 29.90
C ASP A 191 0.42 -5.62 30.21
N LYS A 192 0.65 -5.92 31.48
CA LYS A 192 1.80 -6.67 31.97
C LYS A 192 1.90 -8.09 31.36
N GLU A 193 0.77 -8.77 31.14
CA GLU A 193 0.74 -10.10 30.52
C GLU A 193 1.18 -10.05 29.05
N VAL A 194 0.66 -9.05 28.29
CA VAL A 194 1.01 -8.87 26.88
C VAL A 194 2.49 -8.51 26.72
N ILE A 195 2.99 -7.60 27.57
CA ILE A 195 4.40 -7.20 27.56
C ILE A 195 5.30 -8.38 27.91
N LYS A 196 4.97 -9.14 28.97
CA LYS A 196 5.74 -10.30 29.38
C LYS A 196 5.82 -11.35 28.27
N ALA A 197 4.71 -11.58 27.55
CA ALA A 197 4.69 -12.45 26.38
C ALA A 197 5.61 -11.94 25.26
N ALA A 198 5.58 -10.64 24.97
CA ALA A 198 6.41 -10.03 23.93
C ALA A 198 7.92 -10.13 24.26
N VAL A 199 8.32 -9.75 25.47
CA VAL A 199 9.73 -9.70 25.90
C VAL A 199 10.34 -11.07 26.10
N THR A 200 9.55 -12.11 26.44
CA THR A 200 10.05 -13.47 26.58
C THR A 200 10.64 -14.00 25.27
N GLY A 201 10.03 -13.66 24.13
CA GLY A 201 10.54 -14.03 22.79
C GLY A 201 11.61 -13.08 22.26
N GLN A 202 11.47 -11.80 22.54
CA GLN A 202 12.32 -10.72 22.01
C GLN A 202 12.49 -9.63 23.08
N GLY A 203 13.51 -9.71 23.89
CA GLY A 203 13.74 -8.83 25.05
C GLY A 203 13.68 -7.33 24.70
N TYR A 204 14.12 -6.94 23.50
CA TYR A 204 14.07 -5.54 23.05
C TYR A 204 12.62 -5.01 22.87
N ALA A 205 11.61 -5.89 22.78
CA ALA A 205 10.21 -5.46 22.69
C ALA A 205 9.76 -4.60 23.90
N ILE A 206 10.54 -4.60 24.99
CA ILE A 206 10.26 -3.77 26.17
C ILE A 206 10.25 -2.25 25.83
N THR A 207 11.01 -1.81 24.83
CA THR A 207 11.03 -0.41 24.41
C THR A 207 9.70 0.04 23.82
N GLU A 208 8.87 -0.89 23.37
CA GLU A 208 7.52 -0.62 22.86
C GLU A 208 6.47 -0.54 23.98
N ALA A 209 6.80 -0.98 25.20
CA ALA A 209 5.92 -0.92 26.37
C ALA A 209 5.83 0.51 26.96
N ASP A 210 4.81 0.75 27.79
CA ASP A 210 4.77 1.95 28.61
C ASP A 210 6.01 1.99 29.51
N TYR A 211 6.68 3.13 29.54
CA TYR A 211 7.93 3.34 30.27
C TYR A 211 7.81 3.05 31.78
N HIS A 212 6.63 3.18 32.38
CA HIS A 212 6.39 2.81 33.80
C HIS A 212 6.68 1.35 34.08
N LEU A 213 6.64 0.48 33.06
CA LEU A 213 6.88 -0.95 33.17
C LEU A 213 8.32 -1.34 32.82
N TRP A 214 9.14 -0.40 32.38
CA TRP A 214 10.55 -0.68 32.08
C TRP A 214 11.37 -1.06 33.32
N ASP A 215 10.90 -0.63 34.49
CA ASP A 215 11.56 -0.90 35.77
C ASP A 215 10.91 -2.04 36.58
N ASP A 216 9.86 -2.66 36.03
CA ASP A 216 9.16 -3.77 36.64
C ASP A 216 10.04 -5.04 36.70
N ASP A 217 10.22 -5.63 37.90
CA ASP A 217 11.15 -6.73 38.13
C ASP A 217 10.78 -7.99 37.35
N GLU A 218 9.48 -8.29 37.20
CA GLU A 218 9.04 -9.49 36.47
C GLU A 218 9.28 -9.32 34.96
N ILE A 219 9.09 -8.11 34.43
CA ILE A 219 9.32 -7.79 33.01
C ILE A 219 10.81 -7.80 32.71
N LYS A 220 11.63 -7.21 33.60
CA LYS A 220 13.10 -7.27 33.52
C LYS A 220 13.62 -8.69 33.51
N LEU A 221 13.09 -9.53 34.40
CA LEU A 221 13.47 -10.95 34.47
C LEU A 221 13.10 -11.67 33.16
N ALA A 222 11.90 -11.43 32.64
CA ALA A 222 11.42 -12.04 31.39
C ALA A 222 12.18 -11.56 30.13
N SER A 223 12.63 -10.32 30.12
CA SER A 223 13.40 -9.74 29.00
C SER A 223 14.84 -10.22 28.91
N GLY A 224 15.36 -10.85 30.00
CA GLY A 224 16.74 -11.32 30.07
C GLY A 224 17.77 -10.20 30.19
N PRO A 225 19.07 -10.46 29.96
CA PRO A 225 20.15 -9.50 30.18
C PRO A 225 20.21 -8.35 29.17
N GLN A 226 19.22 -8.19 28.29
CA GLN A 226 19.21 -7.19 27.21
C GLN A 226 18.74 -5.79 27.68
N ASN A 227 19.02 -5.38 28.91
CA ASN A 227 18.79 -4.02 29.41
C ASN A 227 19.54 -2.93 28.61
N THR A 228 20.44 -3.32 27.69
CA THR A 228 21.16 -2.40 26.81
C THR A 228 20.21 -1.61 25.88
N GLU A 229 19.09 -2.21 25.46
CA GLU A 229 18.13 -1.54 24.59
C GLU A 229 17.34 -0.46 25.33
N ILE A 230 16.90 -0.74 26.57
CA ILE A 230 16.24 0.28 27.44
C ILE A 230 17.19 1.46 27.64
N ASN A 231 18.45 1.20 28.02
CA ASN A 231 19.43 2.27 28.25
C ASN A 231 19.70 3.09 26.97
N ARG A 232 19.69 2.47 25.79
CA ARG A 232 19.82 3.15 24.53
C ARG A 232 18.61 4.05 24.26
N GLU A 233 17.40 3.55 24.51
CA GLU A 233 16.16 4.31 24.34
C GLU A 233 16.09 5.49 25.31
N ILE A 234 16.39 5.26 26.59
CA ILE A 234 16.47 6.34 27.60
C ILE A 234 17.47 7.41 27.17
N LYS A 235 18.66 7.02 26.71
CA LYS A 235 19.68 7.95 26.25
C LYS A 235 19.18 8.77 25.05
N SER A 236 18.52 8.12 24.09
CA SER A 236 17.92 8.80 22.94
C SER A 236 16.85 9.82 23.37
N ILE A 237 15.96 9.44 24.29
CA ILE A 237 14.93 10.35 24.80
C ILE A 237 15.57 11.56 25.49
N ILE A 238 16.58 11.37 26.34
CA ILE A 238 17.26 12.46 27.05
C ILE A 238 18.03 13.37 26.09
N GLU A 239 18.60 12.83 25.03
CA GLU A 239 19.29 13.60 24.00
C GLU A 239 18.37 14.64 23.34
N TYR A 240 17.13 14.25 23.02
CA TYR A 240 16.14 15.15 22.40
C TYR A 240 15.33 15.95 23.43
N CYS A 241 15.06 15.38 24.59
CA CYS A 241 14.22 15.93 25.65
C CYS A 241 14.94 15.82 27.00
N PRO A 242 15.99 16.65 27.28
CA PRO A 242 16.81 16.50 28.48
C PRO A 242 16.01 16.51 29.78
N GLU A 243 14.94 17.30 29.86
CA GLU A 243 14.10 17.36 31.06
C GLU A 243 13.34 16.07 31.35
N TYR A 244 13.22 15.17 30.37
CA TYR A 244 12.65 13.83 30.56
C TYR A 244 13.61 12.83 31.21
N GLU A 245 14.81 13.27 31.64
CA GLU A 245 15.61 12.55 32.65
C GLU A 245 14.81 12.33 33.93
N ASP A 246 14.00 13.34 34.31
CA ASP A 246 12.89 13.15 35.25
C ASP A 246 11.68 12.56 34.55
N PHE A 247 11.53 11.23 34.65
CA PHE A 247 10.47 10.48 33.99
C PHE A 247 9.05 10.91 34.39
N ASP A 248 8.85 11.48 35.58
CA ASP A 248 7.55 11.98 36.03
C ASP A 248 7.06 13.14 35.15
N LEU A 249 7.98 13.94 34.59
CA LEU A 249 7.64 14.99 33.64
C LEU A 249 7.00 14.50 32.38
N ARG A 250 7.23 13.24 31.97
CA ARG A 250 6.58 12.60 30.81
C ARG A 250 5.07 12.46 30.99
N SER A 251 4.58 12.42 32.22
CA SER A 251 3.15 12.37 32.59
C SER A 251 2.61 13.72 33.04
N ASN A 252 3.43 14.78 33.06
CA ASN A 252 3.01 16.10 33.51
C ASN A 252 2.40 16.91 32.34
N LYS A 253 1.07 16.96 32.29
CA LYS A 253 0.33 17.71 31.25
C LYS A 253 0.72 19.18 31.15
N LYS A 254 0.87 19.88 32.31
CA LYS A 254 1.21 21.30 32.35
C LYS A 254 2.61 21.54 31.77
N PHE A 255 3.58 20.71 32.15
CA PHE A 255 4.93 20.75 31.60
C PHE A 255 4.90 20.56 30.09
N LEU A 256 4.26 19.51 29.60
CA LEU A 256 4.20 19.19 28.15
C LEU A 256 3.54 20.32 27.36
N LEU A 257 2.40 20.86 27.81
CA LEU A 257 1.75 22.00 27.16
C LEU A 257 2.64 23.26 27.14
N THR A 258 3.48 23.45 28.17
CA THR A 258 4.47 24.57 28.20
C THR A 258 5.53 24.32 27.11
N LYS A 259 6.08 23.11 26.98
CA LYS A 259 7.07 22.79 25.95
C LYS A 259 6.51 22.93 24.54
N ILE A 260 5.27 22.51 24.34
CA ILE A 260 4.57 22.70 23.05
C ILE A 260 4.43 24.21 22.72
N LYS A 261 4.07 25.04 23.69
CA LYS A 261 3.98 26.50 23.49
C LYS A 261 5.35 27.16 23.22
N GLU A 262 6.43 26.59 23.72
CA GLU A 262 7.82 26.98 23.41
C GLU A 262 8.28 26.56 22.01
N GLY A 263 7.42 25.94 21.19
CA GLY A 263 7.74 25.41 19.86
C GLY A 263 8.45 24.05 19.87
N LYS A 264 8.45 23.35 21.01
CA LYS A 264 9.07 22.03 21.19
C LYS A 264 8.02 20.92 21.18
N SER A 265 7.21 20.86 20.13
CA SER A 265 6.11 19.89 19.98
C SER A 265 6.58 18.44 19.93
N PHE A 266 7.85 18.20 19.55
CA PHE A 266 8.45 16.87 19.53
C PHE A 266 8.49 16.18 20.91
N TYR A 267 8.34 16.92 22.03
CA TYR A 267 8.16 16.34 23.37
C TYR A 267 6.91 15.45 23.45
N TYR A 268 5.90 15.69 22.62
CA TYR A 268 4.67 14.90 22.59
C TYR A 268 4.93 13.42 22.29
N GLN A 269 5.80 13.10 21.33
CA GLN A 269 6.09 11.71 20.95
C GLN A 269 6.73 10.89 22.07
N TYR A 270 7.42 11.55 23.00
CA TYR A 270 8.09 10.93 24.14
C TYR A 270 7.29 11.03 25.46
N ALA A 271 6.13 11.70 25.45
CA ALA A 271 5.23 11.76 26.59
C ALA A 271 4.60 10.40 26.91
N SER A 272 4.04 10.24 28.10
CA SER A 272 3.32 9.03 28.49
C SER A 272 2.17 8.74 27.55
N PHE A 273 1.77 7.46 27.45
CA PHE A 273 0.63 7.05 26.64
C PHE A 273 -0.66 7.76 27.03
N ALA A 274 -0.84 8.08 28.33
CA ALA A 274 -1.96 8.85 28.83
C ALA A 274 -2.02 10.25 28.17
N LEU A 275 -0.90 10.98 28.12
CA LEU A 275 -0.85 12.30 27.49
C LEU A 275 -0.91 12.23 25.97
N ARG A 276 -0.38 11.18 25.37
CA ARG A 276 -0.51 10.92 23.93
C ARG A 276 -1.92 10.49 23.53
N SER A 277 -2.78 10.20 24.51
CA SER A 277 -4.23 9.95 24.36
C SER A 277 -5.08 11.15 24.74
N ASP A 278 -4.50 12.24 25.23
CA ASP A 278 -5.21 13.45 25.63
C ASP A 278 -5.47 14.34 24.40
N LYS A 279 -6.75 14.56 24.08
CA LYS A 279 -7.15 15.33 22.91
C LYS A 279 -6.68 16.80 22.93
N GLU A 280 -6.72 17.44 24.10
CA GLU A 280 -6.27 18.82 24.25
C GLU A 280 -4.76 18.96 23.95
N VAL A 281 -3.96 18.03 24.49
CA VAL A 281 -2.52 17.99 24.26
C VAL A 281 -2.21 17.71 22.79
N ALA A 282 -2.89 16.73 22.17
CA ALA A 282 -2.70 16.42 20.76
C ALA A 282 -3.06 17.60 19.85
N LEU A 283 -4.20 18.27 20.09
CA LEU A 283 -4.58 19.47 19.32
C LEU A 283 -3.61 20.65 19.53
N ALA A 284 -3.05 20.79 20.71
CA ALA A 284 -2.02 21.78 20.96
C ALA A 284 -0.74 21.48 20.17
N ALA A 285 -0.29 20.22 20.16
CA ALA A 285 0.88 19.77 19.38
C ALA A 285 0.68 19.97 17.88
N VAL A 286 -0.48 19.57 17.34
CA VAL A 286 -0.85 19.81 15.93
C VAL A 286 -0.81 21.29 15.55
N LYS A 287 -1.29 22.17 16.43
CA LYS A 287 -1.30 23.62 16.15
C LYS A 287 0.11 24.22 16.15
N ALA A 288 0.99 23.69 16.98
CA ALA A 288 2.33 24.25 17.19
C ALA A 288 3.33 23.84 16.11
N ASP A 289 3.11 22.71 15.42
CA ASP A 289 4.12 22.14 14.51
C ASP A 289 3.49 21.53 13.26
N ASP A 290 4.00 21.94 12.10
CA ASP A 290 3.59 21.42 10.80
C ASP A 290 4.14 20.01 10.52
N SER A 291 5.15 19.55 11.30
CA SER A 291 5.73 18.21 11.19
C SER A 291 5.10 17.18 12.14
N PHE A 292 4.03 17.55 12.88
CA PHE A 292 3.34 16.65 13.80
C PHE A 292 2.91 15.36 13.10
N SER A 293 3.37 14.22 13.63
CA SER A 293 2.94 12.90 13.15
C SER A 293 1.79 12.36 13.98
N LEU A 294 0.69 12.07 13.33
CA LEU A 294 -0.48 11.43 13.95
C LEU A 294 -0.15 10.03 14.50
N ASP A 295 0.91 9.38 14.00
CA ASP A 295 1.36 8.06 14.48
C ASP A 295 1.80 8.07 15.94
N SER A 296 2.19 9.24 16.47
CA SER A 296 2.53 9.41 17.88
C SER A 296 1.30 9.44 18.80
N ALA A 297 0.10 9.60 18.27
CA ALA A 297 -1.15 9.64 19.04
C ALA A 297 -1.76 8.23 19.23
N SER A 298 -2.62 8.10 20.25
CA SER A 298 -3.39 6.87 20.49
C SER A 298 -4.35 6.58 19.33
N PHE A 299 -4.79 5.32 19.21
CA PHE A 299 -5.76 4.93 18.21
C PHE A 299 -7.10 5.66 18.34
N ALA A 300 -7.50 6.01 19.57
CA ALA A 300 -8.68 6.83 19.83
C ALA A 300 -8.57 8.20 19.16
N LEU A 301 -7.43 8.88 19.27
CA LEU A 301 -7.19 10.18 18.62
C LEU A 301 -7.00 10.07 17.11
N ARG A 302 -6.40 8.99 16.64
CA ARG A 302 -6.27 8.67 15.21
C ARG A 302 -7.61 8.30 14.57
N SER A 303 -8.63 8.04 15.38
CA SER A 303 -10.04 7.84 14.99
C SER A 303 -10.91 9.06 15.29
N ASP A 304 -10.38 10.11 15.89
CA ASP A 304 -11.10 11.36 16.16
C ASP A 304 -11.04 12.29 14.94
N LYS A 305 -12.21 12.55 14.35
CA LYS A 305 -12.33 13.35 13.12
C LYS A 305 -11.77 14.76 13.26
N GLU A 306 -11.97 15.40 14.43
CA GLU A 306 -11.47 16.74 14.67
C GLU A 306 -9.93 16.77 14.70
N VAL A 307 -9.30 15.84 15.42
CA VAL A 307 -7.84 15.71 15.50
C VAL A 307 -7.25 15.43 14.13
N VAL A 308 -7.84 14.50 13.37
CA VAL A 308 -7.36 14.12 12.03
C VAL A 308 -7.52 15.29 11.05
N LEU A 309 -8.65 15.98 11.03
CA LEU A 309 -8.84 17.16 10.17
C LEU A 309 -7.92 18.32 10.55
N ALA A 310 -7.66 18.52 11.83
CA ALA A 310 -6.69 19.53 12.28
C ALA A 310 -5.27 19.18 11.83
N SER A 311 -4.87 17.93 11.97
CA SER A 311 -3.56 17.42 11.56
C SER A 311 -3.37 17.49 10.03
N LEU A 312 -4.40 17.15 9.25
CA LEU A 312 -4.37 17.26 7.80
C LEU A 312 -4.09 18.68 7.31
N LYS A 313 -4.66 19.70 7.95
CA LYS A 313 -4.41 21.11 7.57
C LYS A 313 -2.94 21.51 7.68
N LYS A 314 -2.15 20.81 8.48
CA LYS A 314 -0.73 21.04 8.70
C LYS A 314 0.15 20.13 7.84
N ASN A 315 -0.21 18.85 7.77
CA ASN A 315 0.56 17.83 7.07
C ASN A 315 -0.37 16.83 6.37
N SER A 316 -0.37 16.84 5.06
CA SER A 316 -1.19 15.90 4.24
C SER A 316 -0.84 14.42 4.50
N PHE A 317 0.39 14.11 4.90
CA PHE A 317 0.80 12.75 5.24
C PHE A 317 0.14 12.20 6.51
N SER A 318 -0.41 13.06 7.36
CA SER A 318 -1.17 12.63 8.55
C SER A 318 -2.36 11.72 8.20
N PHE A 319 -2.84 11.77 6.95
CA PHE A 319 -3.95 10.90 6.52
C PHE A 319 -3.62 9.41 6.60
N PHE A 320 -2.37 9.03 6.35
CA PHE A 320 -1.93 7.62 6.45
C PHE A 320 -2.07 7.08 7.88
N GLY A 321 -1.89 7.95 8.88
CA GLY A 321 -2.04 7.60 10.28
C GLY A 321 -3.49 7.52 10.78
N ALA A 322 -4.50 7.94 10.01
CA ALA A 322 -5.90 7.89 10.40
C ALA A 322 -6.47 6.46 10.39
N SER A 323 -7.50 6.19 11.18
CA SER A 323 -8.21 4.91 11.20
C SER A 323 -8.87 4.58 9.86
N PHE A 324 -9.13 3.29 9.61
CA PHE A 324 -9.85 2.85 8.40
C PHE A 324 -11.23 3.49 8.28
N ALA A 325 -11.93 3.72 9.40
CA ALA A 325 -13.20 4.41 9.43
C ALA A 325 -13.08 5.83 8.85
N LEU A 326 -12.09 6.61 9.27
CA LEU A 326 -11.86 7.96 8.75
C LEU A 326 -11.30 7.97 7.32
N ARG A 327 -10.52 6.96 6.95
CA ARG A 327 -10.07 6.77 5.55
C ARG A 327 -11.21 6.28 4.64
N SER A 328 -12.38 5.97 5.21
CA SER A 328 -13.64 5.70 4.51
C SER A 328 -14.66 6.85 4.65
N ASP A 329 -14.36 7.88 5.43
CA ASP A 329 -15.21 9.07 5.57
C ASP A 329 -14.96 10.03 4.41
N LYS A 330 -16.00 10.27 3.60
CA LYS A 330 -15.90 11.08 2.38
C LYS A 330 -15.43 12.52 2.64
N GLU A 331 -15.81 13.12 3.77
CA GLU A 331 -15.40 14.49 4.12
C GLU A 331 -13.91 14.54 4.45
N VAL A 332 -13.44 13.59 5.25
CA VAL A 332 -12.01 13.49 5.63
C VAL A 332 -11.16 13.21 4.40
N VAL A 333 -11.58 12.26 3.55
CA VAL A 333 -10.87 11.92 2.30
C VAL A 333 -10.86 13.11 1.34
N LEU A 334 -11.98 13.83 1.20
CA LEU A 334 -12.03 15.03 0.37
C LEU A 334 -11.07 16.12 0.87
N ALA A 335 -10.96 16.29 2.20
CA ALA A 335 -10.00 17.22 2.79
C ALA A 335 -8.56 16.81 2.48
N ALA A 336 -8.21 15.53 2.63
CA ALA A 336 -6.89 14.99 2.32
C ALA A 336 -6.54 15.15 0.82
N VAL A 337 -7.47 14.79 -0.06
CA VAL A 337 -7.32 14.86 -1.52
C VAL A 337 -7.10 16.29 -2.02
N LYS A 338 -7.79 17.28 -1.42
CA LYS A 338 -7.58 18.71 -1.77
C LYS A 338 -6.22 19.25 -1.35
N LEU A 339 -5.57 18.63 -0.38
CA LEU A 339 -4.22 19.01 0.06
C LEU A 339 -3.16 18.28 -0.78
N SER A 340 -3.41 17.03 -1.11
CA SER A 340 -2.57 16.22 -1.96
C SER A 340 -3.42 15.12 -2.62
N GLY A 341 -3.41 15.05 -3.96
CA GLY A 341 -4.15 14.04 -4.71
C GLY A 341 -3.84 12.60 -4.24
N ASN A 342 -2.61 12.34 -3.76
CA ASN A 342 -2.20 11.05 -3.22
C ASN A 342 -2.98 10.62 -1.96
N GLY A 343 -3.71 11.52 -1.31
CA GLY A 343 -4.65 11.15 -0.25
C GLY A 343 -5.66 10.09 -0.70
N LEU A 344 -6.00 10.05 -2.00
CA LEU A 344 -6.89 9.02 -2.53
C LEU A 344 -6.31 7.60 -2.44
N CYS A 345 -5.01 7.44 -2.60
CA CYS A 345 -4.35 6.12 -2.54
C CYS A 345 -4.44 5.45 -1.16
N SER A 346 -4.70 6.23 -0.11
CA SER A 346 -4.89 5.74 1.25
C SER A 346 -6.35 5.68 1.67
N ALA A 347 -7.28 6.12 0.82
CA ALA A 347 -8.71 6.02 1.06
C ALA A 347 -9.21 4.58 0.88
N SER A 348 -10.42 4.31 1.37
CA SER A 348 -11.10 3.05 1.07
C SER A 348 -11.35 2.91 -0.44
N PHE A 349 -11.27 1.68 -0.93
CA PHE A 349 -11.49 1.39 -2.35
C PHE A 349 -12.86 1.87 -2.86
N LEU A 350 -13.89 1.86 -2.00
CA LEU A 350 -15.21 2.41 -2.35
C LEU A 350 -15.14 3.88 -2.75
N LEU A 351 -14.30 4.68 -2.08
CA LEU A 351 -14.09 6.08 -2.42
C LEU A 351 -13.21 6.25 -3.67
N CYS A 352 -12.33 5.31 -3.96
CA CYS A 352 -11.60 5.24 -5.22
C CYS A 352 -12.50 4.93 -6.43
N SER A 353 -13.77 4.61 -6.21
CA SER A 353 -14.82 4.45 -7.25
C SER A 353 -15.73 5.68 -7.37
N ASP A 354 -15.51 6.74 -6.58
CA ASP A 354 -16.28 7.99 -6.68
C ASP A 354 -15.65 8.91 -7.74
N LYS A 355 -16.30 9.03 -8.91
CA LYS A 355 -15.81 9.84 -10.03
C LYS A 355 -15.44 11.28 -9.64
N LYS A 356 -16.28 11.95 -8.82
CA LYS A 356 -16.04 13.34 -8.42
C LYS A 356 -14.79 13.46 -7.53
N LEU A 357 -14.61 12.50 -6.64
CA LEU A 357 -13.46 12.45 -5.76
C LEU A 357 -12.16 12.17 -6.53
N VAL A 358 -12.21 11.23 -7.49
CA VAL A 358 -11.08 10.90 -8.38
C VAL A 358 -10.66 12.11 -9.23
N ILE A 359 -11.61 12.80 -9.86
CA ILE A 359 -11.32 14.04 -10.61
C ILE A 359 -10.68 15.09 -9.70
N THR A 360 -11.18 15.22 -8.46
CA THR A 360 -10.59 16.14 -7.49
C THR A 360 -9.15 15.74 -7.16
N ALA A 361 -8.89 14.44 -6.96
CA ALA A 361 -7.55 13.92 -6.70
C ALA A 361 -6.57 14.22 -7.85
N LEU A 362 -6.98 13.94 -9.08
CA LEU A 362 -6.17 14.25 -10.27
C LEU A 362 -5.82 15.74 -10.36
N LYS A 363 -6.79 16.64 -10.13
CA LYS A 363 -6.57 18.09 -10.15
C LYS A 363 -5.61 18.60 -9.06
N HIS A 364 -5.44 17.86 -7.98
CA HIS A 364 -4.52 18.17 -6.88
C HIS A 364 -3.30 17.25 -6.84
N ALA A 365 -3.05 16.49 -7.92
CA ALA A 365 -1.85 15.68 -8.05
C ALA A 365 -0.60 16.59 -8.16
N ALA A 366 0.38 16.37 -7.29
CA ALA A 366 1.57 17.19 -7.23
C ALA A 366 2.59 16.89 -8.34
N SER A 367 2.55 15.69 -8.92
CA SER A 367 3.49 15.22 -9.94
C SER A 367 2.85 14.18 -10.87
N GLY A 368 3.49 13.88 -11.99
CA GLY A 368 3.09 12.79 -12.89
C GLY A 368 3.07 11.43 -12.20
N SER A 369 3.99 11.20 -11.26
CA SER A 369 4.00 10.00 -10.40
C SER A 369 2.71 9.88 -9.59
N CYS A 370 2.24 10.97 -8.97
CA CYS A 370 0.98 10.99 -8.25
C CYS A 370 -0.23 10.64 -9.16
N VAL A 371 -0.21 11.12 -10.40
CA VAL A 371 -1.28 10.80 -11.37
C VAL A 371 -1.31 9.30 -11.66
N VAL A 372 -0.14 8.69 -11.89
CA VAL A 372 0.00 7.25 -12.12
C VAL A 372 -0.52 6.46 -10.92
N ASP A 373 -0.09 6.82 -9.70
CA ASP A 373 -0.53 6.16 -8.46
C ASP A 373 -2.06 6.25 -8.30
N ILE A 374 -2.67 7.40 -8.57
CA ILE A 374 -4.12 7.59 -8.53
C ILE A 374 -4.80 6.64 -9.51
N ILE A 375 -4.37 6.62 -10.79
CA ILE A 375 -4.97 5.77 -11.83
C ILE A 375 -4.79 4.29 -11.52
N GLU A 376 -3.67 3.87 -10.95
CA GLU A 376 -3.49 2.48 -10.53
C GLU A 376 -4.50 2.05 -9.46
N ASN A 377 -4.86 2.96 -8.54
CA ASN A 377 -5.70 2.68 -7.38
C ASN A 377 -7.21 2.86 -7.59
N ILE A 378 -7.68 3.48 -8.66
CA ILE A 378 -9.12 3.62 -8.94
C ILE A 378 -9.74 2.33 -9.47
N SER A 379 -11.08 2.26 -9.40
CA SER A 379 -11.84 1.13 -9.96
C SER A 379 -11.65 0.99 -11.46
N HIS A 380 -11.75 -0.25 -11.95
CA HIS A 380 -11.60 -0.54 -13.38
C HIS A 380 -12.59 0.26 -14.24
N SER A 381 -13.84 0.39 -13.79
CA SER A 381 -14.87 1.17 -14.51
C SER A 381 -14.49 2.64 -14.70
N LEU A 382 -13.77 3.24 -13.75
CA LEU A 382 -13.31 4.62 -13.87
C LEU A 382 -12.08 4.76 -14.77
N LYS A 383 -11.27 3.70 -14.94
CA LYS A 383 -10.19 3.69 -15.95
C LYS A 383 -10.72 3.75 -17.37
N GLU A 384 -11.98 3.34 -17.58
CA GLU A 384 -12.70 3.42 -18.86
C GLU A 384 -13.54 4.70 -19.02
N ASP A 385 -13.52 5.60 -18.02
CA ASP A 385 -14.28 6.84 -18.05
C ASP A 385 -13.46 7.94 -18.79
N LYS A 386 -14.05 8.47 -19.85
CA LYS A 386 -13.42 9.49 -20.72
C LYS A 386 -12.93 10.73 -19.96
N ASP A 387 -13.74 11.24 -19.03
CA ASP A 387 -13.39 12.46 -18.29
C ASP A 387 -12.19 12.22 -17.35
N ILE A 388 -12.14 11.03 -16.72
CA ILE A 388 -11.02 10.61 -15.88
C ILE A 388 -9.73 10.52 -16.71
N VAL A 389 -9.81 9.85 -17.85
CA VAL A 389 -8.65 9.64 -18.73
C VAL A 389 -8.12 10.98 -19.26
N LEU A 390 -8.99 11.86 -19.75
CA LEU A 390 -8.61 13.19 -20.20
C LEU A 390 -7.97 14.02 -19.09
N GLU A 391 -8.56 14.03 -17.89
CA GLU A 391 -8.00 14.76 -16.76
C GLU A 391 -6.62 14.21 -16.35
N ALA A 392 -6.46 12.87 -16.32
CA ALA A 392 -5.18 12.23 -15.99
C ALA A 392 -4.06 12.67 -16.97
N PHE A 393 -4.34 12.64 -18.28
CA PHE A 393 -3.35 13.08 -19.27
C PHE A 393 -3.06 14.59 -19.19
N ASN A 394 -4.07 15.43 -18.98
CA ASN A 394 -3.88 16.86 -18.78
C ASN A 394 -2.97 17.15 -17.58
N GLN A 395 -3.17 16.45 -16.47
CA GLN A 395 -2.34 16.63 -15.28
C GLN A 395 -0.93 16.06 -15.46
N ALA A 396 -0.78 14.93 -16.13
CA ALA A 396 0.55 14.38 -16.45
C ALA A 396 1.34 15.32 -17.39
N GLU A 397 0.71 15.96 -18.37
CA GLU A 397 1.37 16.94 -19.23
C GLU A 397 1.76 18.21 -18.47
N ASN A 398 0.89 18.72 -17.59
CA ASN A 398 1.20 19.86 -16.75
C ASN A 398 2.38 19.56 -15.81
N SER A 399 2.41 18.38 -15.23
CA SER A 399 3.50 17.91 -14.36
C SER A 399 4.79 17.71 -15.14
N ASN A 400 4.73 17.22 -16.37
CA ASN A 400 5.90 17.08 -17.24
C ASN A 400 6.58 18.44 -17.52
N ARG A 401 5.79 19.47 -17.79
CA ARG A 401 6.30 20.84 -17.99
C ARG A 401 6.95 21.39 -16.71
N ALA A 402 6.45 21.03 -15.52
CA ALA A 402 6.93 21.51 -14.23
C ALA A 402 8.13 20.73 -13.69
N TRP A 403 8.18 19.40 -13.90
CA TRP A 403 9.11 18.50 -13.23
C TRP A 403 10.00 17.66 -14.16
N GLY A 404 9.80 17.74 -15.50
CA GLY A 404 10.60 17.02 -16.48
C GLY A 404 10.44 15.49 -16.43
N GLU A 405 9.23 14.98 -16.22
CA GLU A 405 8.91 13.54 -16.13
C GLU A 405 8.17 13.01 -17.39
N PRO A 406 8.75 13.05 -18.60
CA PRO A 406 8.06 12.65 -19.83
C PRO A 406 7.65 11.16 -19.84
N HIS A 407 8.38 10.31 -19.13
CA HIS A 407 8.11 8.86 -19.06
C HIS A 407 6.78 8.53 -18.37
N ARG A 408 6.24 9.40 -17.51
CA ARG A 408 4.97 9.15 -16.80
C ARG A 408 3.76 9.13 -17.73
N LYS A 409 3.83 9.86 -18.84
CA LYS A 409 2.81 9.82 -19.88
C LYS A 409 2.71 8.45 -20.55
N TYR A 410 3.85 7.80 -20.79
CA TYR A 410 3.89 6.46 -21.38
C TYR A 410 3.43 5.40 -20.38
N GLU A 411 3.76 5.55 -19.11
CA GLU A 411 3.28 4.67 -18.04
C GLU A 411 1.74 4.74 -17.91
N LEU A 412 1.14 5.92 -17.99
CA LEU A 412 -0.32 6.09 -18.05
C LEU A 412 -0.93 5.41 -19.27
N ILE A 413 -0.31 5.56 -20.45
CA ILE A 413 -0.72 4.90 -21.67
C ILE A 413 -0.75 3.37 -21.44
N ASP A 414 0.30 2.80 -20.87
CA ASP A 414 0.41 1.36 -20.63
C ASP A 414 -0.69 0.85 -19.67
N ILE A 415 -0.99 1.60 -18.61
CA ILE A 415 -2.05 1.26 -17.64
C ILE A 415 -3.44 1.31 -18.29
N LEU A 416 -3.69 2.35 -19.10
CA LEU A 416 -5.00 2.60 -19.70
C LEU A 416 -5.24 1.83 -21.01
N TYR A 417 -4.22 1.19 -21.58
CA TYR A 417 -4.36 0.41 -22.81
C TYR A 417 -5.22 -0.84 -22.67
N SER A 418 -5.46 -1.30 -21.43
CA SER A 418 -6.38 -2.39 -21.14
C SER A 418 -7.87 -2.01 -21.23
N CYS A 419 -8.18 -0.73 -21.45
CA CYS A 419 -9.55 -0.24 -21.60
C CYS A 419 -10.21 -0.82 -22.86
N LYS A 420 -11.50 -1.18 -22.70
CA LYS A 420 -12.34 -1.62 -23.84
C LYS A 420 -13.13 -0.47 -24.47
N ASN A 421 -13.16 0.69 -23.82
CA ASN A 421 -13.89 1.84 -24.32
C ASN A 421 -13.20 2.44 -25.54
N LYS A 422 -13.84 2.33 -26.71
CA LYS A 422 -13.30 2.82 -27.98
C LYS A 422 -12.97 4.30 -27.96
N GLU A 423 -13.80 5.13 -27.31
CA GLU A 423 -13.53 6.57 -27.18
C GLU A 423 -12.24 6.85 -26.39
N VAL A 424 -11.98 6.05 -25.35
CA VAL A 424 -10.75 6.15 -24.54
C VAL A 424 -9.54 5.71 -25.38
N LEU A 425 -9.65 4.62 -26.12
CA LEU A 425 -8.57 4.15 -27.01
C LEU A 425 -8.26 5.18 -28.10
N ASP A 426 -9.27 5.78 -28.72
CA ASP A 426 -9.10 6.85 -29.72
C ASP A 426 -8.38 8.07 -29.11
N ILE A 427 -8.64 8.42 -27.85
CA ILE A 427 -7.94 9.48 -27.11
C ILE A 427 -6.46 9.10 -26.93
N ILE A 428 -6.18 7.90 -26.44
CA ILE A 428 -4.83 7.40 -26.20
C ILE A 428 -4.02 7.39 -27.50
N ASP A 429 -4.60 6.92 -28.62
CA ASP A 429 -3.96 6.88 -29.91
C ASP A 429 -3.67 8.28 -30.47
N ASN A 430 -4.57 9.24 -30.25
CA ASN A 430 -4.35 10.64 -30.64
C ASN A 430 -3.21 11.27 -29.80
N ILE A 431 -3.15 10.96 -28.50
CA ILE A 431 -2.07 11.44 -27.62
C ILE A 431 -0.72 10.85 -28.06
N LYS A 432 -0.67 9.56 -28.42
CA LYS A 432 0.53 8.91 -28.96
C LYS A 432 1.02 9.57 -30.25
N LYS A 433 0.13 9.78 -31.21
CA LYS A 433 0.46 10.41 -32.51
C LYS A 433 1.02 11.82 -32.36
N ASN A 434 0.56 12.57 -31.37
CA ASN A 434 0.99 13.94 -31.11
C ASN A 434 2.23 14.05 -30.21
N SER A 435 2.74 12.92 -29.68
CA SER A 435 3.99 12.89 -28.93
C SER A 435 5.17 12.91 -29.91
N SER A 436 6.11 13.85 -29.72
CA SER A 436 7.26 14.03 -30.62
C SER A 436 8.18 12.80 -30.64
N PRO A 437 8.73 12.39 -31.82
CA PRO A 437 9.62 11.21 -31.93
C PRO A 437 10.93 11.29 -31.12
N GLY A 438 11.23 12.44 -30.51
CA GLY A 438 12.41 12.66 -29.68
C GLY A 438 12.28 12.22 -28.21
N GLU A 439 11.07 11.96 -27.74
CA GLU A 439 10.80 11.52 -26.35
C GLU A 439 10.99 10.01 -26.17
N ASP A 440 11.05 9.23 -27.24
CA ASP A 440 11.26 7.78 -27.21
C ASP A 440 12.67 7.33 -26.78
N ARG A 441 13.62 8.25 -26.59
CA ARG A 441 15.01 7.92 -26.24
C ARG A 441 15.21 7.40 -24.82
N TYR A 442 14.21 7.48 -23.94
CA TYR A 442 14.33 7.03 -22.55
C TYR A 442 13.94 5.57 -22.33
N ASN A 443 13.41 4.87 -23.32
CA ASN A 443 13.15 3.43 -23.22
C ASN A 443 14.40 2.54 -23.31
N ASN A 444 15.58 3.12 -23.53
CA ASN A 444 16.86 2.37 -23.67
C ASN A 444 17.82 2.53 -22.48
N VAL A 445 17.42 3.21 -21.41
CA VAL A 445 18.26 3.33 -20.21
C VAL A 445 17.41 3.05 -18.98
N VAL A 446 17.21 1.81 -18.63
CA VAL A 446 17.26 1.21 -17.28
C VAL A 446 17.17 -0.32 -17.41
#